data_be3b85d707364127db11dbe4cc631851
#
_entry.id   be3b85d707364127db11dbe4cc631851
#
_cell.length_a   1.000
_cell.length_b   1.000
_cell.length_c   1.000
_cell.angle_alpha   90.00
_cell.angle_beta   90.00
_cell.angle_gamma   90.00
#
_symmetry.space_group_name_H-M   'P 1'
#
loop_
_entity.id
_entity.type
_entity.pdbx_description
1 polymer ?
#
loop_
_entity_poly.entity_id
_entity_poly.type
_entity_poly.pdbx_seq_one_letter_code
_entity_poly.pdbx_strand_id
1 'polypeptide(L)'
;MLFAAPPAGITIRELAIRSGVPYASTWRLVEDLRRLGALRLEAIGASRRVSVNAGSPLLDDLRRIAAVQFAPHRNAARRFADLAARVHAVRKVILFGSVARGEETVESDIDLAVVLDRETRAARAELDRLAGQVVDETGLPVVPTLVTPRDLARGGSFPRALEAGEVLYERS
;
A
#
# COMPACT_ATOMS: atom_id res chain seq x y z
N MET A 1 9.42 -8.63 -0.56
CA MET A 1 10.63 -9.07 0.15
C MET A 1 11.89 -9.14 -0.71
N LEU A 2 11.91 -9.82 -1.87
CA LEU A 2 13.11 -9.86 -2.73
C LEU A 2 13.56 -8.46 -3.21
N PHE A 3 12.63 -7.57 -3.49
CA PHE A 3 12.93 -6.18 -3.91
C PHE A 3 13.43 -5.27 -2.77
N ALA A 4 13.23 -5.69 -1.51
CA ALA A 4 13.78 -5.05 -0.31
C ALA A 4 15.03 -5.76 0.21
N ALA A 5 15.51 -6.81 -0.48
CA ALA A 5 16.74 -7.49 -0.12
C ALA A 5 17.97 -6.60 -0.39
N PRO A 6 19.05 -6.75 0.39
CA PRO A 6 20.29 -6.02 0.12
C PRO A 6 20.77 -6.28 -1.32
N PRO A 7 21.47 -5.33 -1.94
CA PRO A 7 22.04 -5.49 -3.30
C PRO A 7 22.87 -6.77 -3.45
N ALA A 8 23.49 -7.22 -2.36
CA ALA A 8 24.28 -8.46 -2.32
C ALA A 8 23.43 -9.74 -2.39
N GLY A 9 22.10 -9.63 -2.39
CA GLY A 9 21.19 -10.78 -2.37
C GLY A 9 21.04 -11.45 -1.01
N ILE A 10 20.16 -12.46 -0.94
CA ILE A 10 19.91 -13.27 0.27
C ILE A 10 19.94 -14.76 -0.07
N THR A 11 20.17 -15.64 0.92
CA THR A 11 20.09 -17.08 0.67
C THR A 11 18.64 -17.55 0.50
N ILE A 12 18.43 -18.64 -0.25
CA ILE A 12 17.08 -19.22 -0.42
C ILE A 12 16.48 -19.61 0.95
N ARG A 13 17.31 -20.09 1.88
CA ARG A 13 16.87 -20.44 3.25
C ARG A 13 16.39 -19.20 4.01
N GLU A 14 17.13 -18.12 3.93
CA GLU A 14 16.74 -16.86 4.57
C GLU A 14 15.48 -16.26 3.93
N LEU A 15 15.34 -16.36 2.60
CA LEU A 15 14.13 -15.95 1.90
C LEU A 15 12.92 -16.75 2.36
N ALA A 16 13.04 -18.08 2.51
CA ALA A 16 11.99 -18.96 3.01
C ALA A 16 11.56 -18.57 4.44
N ILE A 17 12.52 -18.34 5.34
CA ILE A 17 12.26 -17.93 6.72
C ILE A 17 11.52 -16.58 6.75
N ARG A 18 12.03 -15.58 6.03
CA ARG A 18 11.45 -14.23 6.02
C ARG A 18 10.08 -14.14 5.35
N SER A 19 9.81 -15.02 4.37
CA SER A 19 8.51 -15.05 3.67
C SER A 19 7.46 -15.92 4.35
N GLY A 20 7.86 -16.75 5.34
CA GLY A 20 6.98 -17.75 5.93
C GLY A 20 6.58 -18.89 4.97
N VAL A 21 7.22 -18.97 3.79
CA VAL A 21 6.94 -19.99 2.78
C VAL A 21 7.85 -21.21 2.97
N PRO A 22 7.34 -22.45 2.89
CA PRO A 22 8.16 -23.65 2.99
C PRO A 22 9.33 -23.62 2.00
N TYR A 23 10.52 -24.09 2.46
CA TYR A 23 11.76 -24.07 1.68
C TYR A 23 11.61 -24.65 0.26
N ALA A 24 10.94 -25.82 0.14
CA ALA A 24 10.73 -26.48 -1.16
C ALA A 24 9.92 -25.63 -2.14
N SER A 25 8.88 -24.93 -1.64
CA SER A 25 8.06 -24.01 -2.45
C SER A 25 8.84 -22.75 -2.83
N THR A 26 9.60 -22.21 -1.88
CA THR A 26 10.51 -21.07 -2.14
C THR A 26 11.55 -21.42 -3.21
N TRP A 27 12.13 -22.61 -3.12
CA TRP A 27 13.09 -23.09 -4.13
C TRP A 27 12.48 -23.14 -5.54
N ARG A 28 11.31 -23.75 -5.68
CA ARG A 28 10.62 -23.84 -6.99
C ARG A 28 10.35 -22.46 -7.57
N LEU A 29 9.77 -21.57 -6.77
CA LEU A 29 9.47 -20.20 -7.21
C LEU A 29 10.72 -19.45 -7.65
N VAL A 30 11.81 -19.56 -6.87
CA VAL A 30 13.10 -18.94 -7.21
C VAL A 30 13.64 -19.49 -8.53
N GLU A 31 13.54 -20.81 -8.75
CA GLU A 31 14.01 -21.45 -9.98
C GLU A 31 13.19 -21.03 -11.20
N ASP A 32 11.85 -20.91 -11.05
CA ASP A 32 10.97 -20.43 -12.11
C ASP A 32 11.26 -18.97 -12.47
N LEU A 33 11.42 -18.09 -11.48
CA LEU A 33 11.79 -16.69 -11.71
C LEU A 33 13.20 -16.55 -12.30
N ARG A 34 14.14 -17.46 -11.96
CA ARG A 34 15.45 -17.52 -12.58
C ARG A 34 15.36 -17.91 -14.06
N ARG A 35 14.56 -18.92 -14.40
CA ARG A 35 14.31 -19.34 -15.80
C ARG A 35 13.71 -18.21 -16.62
N LEU A 36 12.85 -17.39 -16.01
CA LEU A 36 12.29 -16.19 -16.63
C LEU A 36 13.29 -15.02 -16.71
N GLY A 37 14.49 -15.19 -16.19
CA GLY A 37 15.53 -14.15 -16.21
C GLY A 37 15.32 -13.03 -15.20
N ALA A 38 14.34 -13.14 -14.29
CA ALA A 38 14.04 -12.12 -13.28
C ALA A 38 15.03 -12.15 -12.11
N LEU A 39 15.58 -13.33 -11.81
CA LEU A 39 16.52 -13.56 -10.72
C LEU A 39 17.84 -14.13 -11.21
N ARG A 40 18.90 -13.88 -10.45
CA ARG A 40 20.22 -14.53 -10.55
C ARG A 40 20.43 -15.43 -9.34
N LEU A 41 21.05 -16.58 -9.57
CA LEU A 41 21.45 -17.53 -8.53
C LEU A 41 22.96 -17.70 -8.58
N GLU A 42 23.62 -17.50 -7.43
CA GLU A 42 25.05 -17.69 -7.27
C GLU A 42 25.32 -18.75 -6.20
N ALA A 43 26.24 -19.67 -6.45
CA ALA A 43 26.69 -20.64 -5.47
C ALA A 43 27.68 -19.96 -4.51
N ILE A 44 27.44 -20.08 -3.19
CA ILE A 44 28.32 -19.58 -2.13
C ILE A 44 28.54 -20.72 -1.15
N GLY A 45 29.64 -21.43 -1.32
CA GLY A 45 29.90 -22.65 -0.56
C GLY A 45 28.78 -23.67 -0.76
N ALA A 46 28.22 -24.18 0.34
CA ALA A 46 27.09 -25.13 0.33
C ALA A 46 25.71 -24.44 0.17
N SER A 47 25.67 -23.10 0.06
CA SER A 47 24.42 -22.33 -0.04
C SER A 47 24.26 -21.68 -1.41
N ARG A 48 23.01 -21.30 -1.75
CA ARG A 48 22.73 -20.53 -2.95
C ARG A 48 22.15 -19.18 -2.57
N ARG A 49 22.71 -18.12 -3.14
CA ARG A 49 22.28 -16.75 -2.99
C ARG A 49 21.43 -16.34 -4.16
N VAL A 50 20.33 -15.64 -3.87
CA VAL A 50 19.38 -15.11 -4.84
C VAL A 50 19.53 -13.59 -4.86
N SER A 51 19.64 -13.03 -6.04
CA SER A 51 19.59 -11.58 -6.28
C SER A 51 18.64 -11.24 -7.43
N VAL A 52 18.15 -10.00 -7.45
CA VAL A 52 17.33 -9.50 -8.56
C VAL A 52 18.21 -9.26 -9.77
N ASN A 53 17.79 -9.70 -10.95
CA ASN A 53 18.47 -9.38 -12.20
C ASN A 53 18.04 -7.98 -12.68
N ALA A 54 18.85 -6.97 -12.40
CA ALA A 54 18.56 -5.58 -12.75
C ALA A 54 18.35 -5.34 -14.26
N GLY A 55 18.87 -6.19 -15.12
CA GLY A 55 18.69 -6.12 -16.58
C GLY A 55 17.48 -6.91 -17.10
N SER A 56 16.65 -7.46 -16.23
CA SER A 56 15.46 -8.22 -16.66
C SER A 56 14.38 -7.30 -17.19
N PRO A 57 13.83 -7.55 -18.40
CA PRO A 57 12.68 -6.79 -18.92
C PRO A 57 11.41 -6.99 -18.08
N LEU A 58 11.32 -8.06 -17.29
CA LEU A 58 10.20 -8.37 -16.42
C LEU A 58 10.26 -7.64 -15.06
N LEU A 59 11.37 -6.97 -14.76
CA LEU A 59 11.62 -6.41 -13.43
C LEU A 59 10.58 -5.35 -13.03
N ASP A 60 10.22 -4.47 -13.95
CA ASP A 60 9.26 -3.39 -13.66
C ASP A 60 7.84 -3.93 -13.48
N ASP A 61 7.45 -4.94 -14.26
CA ASP A 61 6.15 -5.60 -14.09
C ASP A 61 6.08 -6.36 -12.76
N LEU A 62 7.14 -7.08 -12.40
CA LEU A 62 7.24 -7.75 -11.09
C LEU A 62 7.24 -6.76 -9.92
N ARG A 63 7.88 -5.59 -10.07
CA ARG A 63 7.82 -4.53 -9.06
C ARG A 63 6.42 -3.96 -8.91
N ARG A 64 5.70 -3.75 -10.02
CA ARG A 64 4.30 -3.31 -9.99
C ARG A 64 3.40 -4.32 -9.29
N ILE A 65 3.53 -5.61 -9.64
CA ILE A 65 2.78 -6.70 -8.98
C ILE A 65 3.12 -6.76 -7.49
N ALA A 66 4.41 -6.69 -7.15
CA ALA A 66 4.85 -6.70 -5.75
C ALA A 66 4.32 -5.49 -4.97
N ALA A 67 4.31 -4.30 -5.56
CA ALA A 67 3.76 -3.11 -4.93
C ALA A 67 2.26 -3.26 -4.63
N VAL A 68 1.49 -3.83 -5.56
CA VAL A 68 0.06 -4.12 -5.35
C VAL A 68 -0.14 -5.15 -4.23
N GLN A 69 0.68 -6.21 -4.17
CA GLN A 69 0.55 -7.27 -3.17
C GLN A 69 1.07 -6.88 -1.77
N PHE A 70 2.10 -6.01 -1.69
CA PHE A 70 2.75 -5.68 -0.41
C PHE A 70 2.26 -4.39 0.24
N ALA A 71 1.45 -3.61 -0.45
CA ALA A 71 0.80 -2.43 0.12
C ALA A 71 -0.63 -2.27 -0.41
N PRO A 72 -1.48 -3.32 -0.36
CA PRO A 72 -2.82 -3.25 -0.94
C PRO A 72 -3.66 -2.15 -0.31
N HIS A 73 -3.58 -1.97 1.02
CA HIS A 73 -4.30 -0.93 1.74
C HIS A 73 -3.87 0.48 1.31
N ARG A 74 -2.56 0.75 1.19
CA ARG A 74 -2.06 2.05 0.70
C ARG A 74 -2.46 2.34 -0.73
N ASN A 75 -2.47 1.32 -1.59
CA ASN A 75 -2.90 1.48 -2.98
C ASN A 75 -4.40 1.77 -3.07
N ALA A 76 -5.23 1.09 -2.28
CA ALA A 76 -6.65 1.39 -2.16
C ALA A 76 -6.90 2.79 -1.60
N ALA A 77 -6.12 3.22 -0.58
CA ALA A 77 -6.17 4.58 -0.05
C ALA A 77 -5.86 5.64 -1.11
N ARG A 78 -4.80 5.45 -1.91
CA ARG A 78 -4.43 6.34 -3.02
C ARG A 78 -5.50 6.34 -4.10
N ARG A 79 -6.02 5.17 -4.45
CA ARG A 79 -7.12 5.05 -5.42
C ARG A 79 -8.34 5.85 -4.99
N PHE A 80 -8.72 5.78 -3.72
CA PHE A 80 -9.81 6.62 -3.18
C PHE A 80 -9.45 8.10 -3.24
N ALA A 81 -8.24 8.51 -2.85
CA ALA A 81 -7.80 9.90 -2.88
C ALA A 81 -7.85 10.49 -4.29
N ASP A 82 -7.42 9.73 -5.33
CA ASP A 82 -7.48 10.15 -6.73
C ASP A 82 -8.92 10.35 -7.21
N LEU A 83 -9.85 9.54 -6.76
CA LEU A 83 -11.27 9.70 -7.07
C LEU A 83 -11.87 10.88 -6.31
N ALA A 84 -11.60 11.00 -5.02
CA ALA A 84 -12.09 12.07 -4.15
C ALA A 84 -11.57 13.46 -4.57
N ALA A 85 -10.37 13.54 -5.14
CA ALA A 85 -9.78 14.78 -5.68
C ALA A 85 -10.65 15.44 -6.75
N ARG A 86 -11.52 14.67 -7.42
CA ARG A 86 -12.44 15.18 -8.45
C ARG A 86 -13.72 15.80 -7.86
N VAL A 87 -13.98 15.58 -6.59
CA VAL A 87 -15.11 16.18 -5.87
C VAL A 87 -14.74 17.60 -5.46
N HIS A 88 -15.38 18.60 -6.04
CA HIS A 88 -15.01 20.01 -5.85
C HIS A 88 -14.94 20.47 -4.38
N ALA A 89 -15.77 19.90 -3.52
CA ALA A 89 -15.78 20.21 -2.09
C ALA A 89 -14.54 19.70 -1.32
N VAL A 90 -13.77 18.74 -1.89
CA VAL A 90 -12.62 18.14 -1.21
C VAL A 90 -11.41 19.06 -1.30
N ARG A 91 -10.85 19.38 -0.16
CA ARG A 91 -9.61 20.14 -0.02
C ARG A 91 -8.40 19.24 0.18
N LYS A 92 -8.57 18.20 1.00
CA LYS A 92 -7.45 17.36 1.42
C LYS A 92 -7.93 15.96 1.75
N VAL A 93 -7.10 14.96 1.46
CA VAL A 93 -7.31 13.56 1.88
C VAL A 93 -6.07 13.13 2.65
N ILE A 94 -6.27 12.62 3.86
CA ILE A 94 -5.20 12.20 4.77
C ILE A 94 -5.44 10.75 5.15
N LEU A 95 -4.46 9.89 4.92
CA LEU A 95 -4.43 8.52 5.43
C LEU A 95 -3.93 8.56 6.87
N PHE A 96 -4.67 7.94 7.80
CA PHE A 96 -4.28 7.82 9.19
C PHE A 96 -4.50 6.40 9.72
N GLY A 97 -4.41 6.17 11.02
CA GLY A 97 -4.64 4.85 11.61
C GLY A 97 -3.50 3.86 11.37
N SER A 98 -3.81 2.55 11.39
CA SER A 98 -2.83 1.46 11.31
C SER A 98 -2.09 1.44 9.97
N VAL A 99 -2.79 1.68 8.87
CA VAL A 99 -2.21 1.70 7.51
C VAL A 99 -1.16 2.81 7.37
N ALA A 100 -1.43 4.00 7.92
CA ALA A 100 -0.47 5.10 7.88
C ALA A 100 0.80 4.79 8.67
N ARG A 101 0.68 4.06 9.79
CA ARG A 101 1.81 3.66 10.63
C ARG A 101 2.55 2.40 10.13
N GLY A 102 2.03 1.70 9.10
CA GLY A 102 2.60 0.45 8.63
C GLY A 102 2.36 -0.73 9.59
N GLU A 103 1.30 -0.66 10.38
CA GLU A 103 0.89 -1.67 11.39
C GLU A 103 -0.35 -2.46 10.92
N GLU A 104 -0.73 -2.29 9.64
CA GLU A 104 -1.92 -2.93 9.09
C GLU A 104 -1.80 -4.45 9.03
N THR A 105 -2.93 -5.12 9.26
CA THR A 105 -3.17 -6.54 9.01
C THR A 105 -4.08 -6.72 7.82
N VAL A 106 -4.31 -7.97 7.40
CA VAL A 106 -5.24 -8.29 6.29
C VAL A 106 -6.67 -7.83 6.58
N GLU A 107 -7.05 -7.74 7.86
CA GLU A 107 -8.38 -7.35 8.32
C GLU A 107 -8.49 -5.85 8.67
N SER A 108 -7.41 -5.08 8.47
CA SER A 108 -7.42 -3.65 8.82
C SER A 108 -8.29 -2.84 7.88
N ASP A 109 -9.07 -1.92 8.44
CA ASP A 109 -9.77 -0.88 7.68
C ASP A 109 -8.78 0.20 7.20
N ILE A 110 -9.15 0.89 6.12
CA ILE A 110 -8.39 2.01 5.58
C ILE A 110 -9.04 3.30 6.07
N ASP A 111 -8.44 3.89 7.10
CA ASP A 111 -8.91 5.12 7.72
C ASP A 111 -8.47 6.34 6.90
N LEU A 112 -9.42 7.09 6.37
CA LEU A 112 -9.18 8.30 5.59
C LEU A 112 -9.93 9.49 6.17
N ALA A 113 -9.23 10.59 6.45
CA ALA A 113 -9.87 11.87 6.73
C ALA A 113 -9.99 12.68 5.45
N VAL A 114 -11.23 13.08 5.12
CA VAL A 114 -11.53 13.90 3.96
C VAL A 114 -11.93 15.29 4.44
N VAL A 115 -11.04 16.25 4.26
CA VAL A 115 -11.28 17.64 4.61
C VAL A 115 -12.07 18.31 3.51
N LEU A 116 -13.24 18.83 3.86
CA LEU A 116 -14.16 19.51 2.95
C LEU A 116 -14.20 21.02 3.22
N ASP A 117 -14.35 21.85 2.19
CA ASP A 117 -14.66 23.27 2.38
C ASP A 117 -15.95 23.45 3.20
N ARG A 118 -16.96 22.66 2.89
CA ARG A 118 -18.22 22.56 3.58
C ARG A 118 -18.82 21.18 3.37
N GLU A 119 -19.26 20.55 4.44
CA GLU A 119 -19.98 19.29 4.32
C GLU A 119 -21.40 19.54 3.80
N THR A 120 -21.76 18.82 2.74
CA THR A 120 -23.10 18.80 2.17
C THR A 120 -23.56 17.37 1.99
N ARG A 121 -24.88 17.14 1.99
CA ARG A 121 -25.46 15.81 1.76
C ARG A 121 -24.98 15.21 0.42
N ALA A 122 -24.87 16.05 -0.63
CA ALA A 122 -24.40 15.61 -1.94
C ALA A 122 -22.95 15.18 -1.92
N ALA A 123 -22.05 15.97 -1.28
CA ALA A 123 -20.64 15.61 -1.17
C ALA A 123 -20.44 14.31 -0.35
N ARG A 124 -21.18 14.15 0.76
CA ARG A 124 -21.16 12.92 1.55
C ARG A 124 -21.58 11.72 0.73
N ALA A 125 -22.74 11.77 0.06
CA ALA A 125 -23.24 10.67 -0.76
C ALA A 125 -22.27 10.27 -1.88
N GLU A 126 -21.62 11.26 -2.50
CA GLU A 126 -20.63 10.99 -3.55
C GLU A 126 -19.37 10.32 -2.97
N LEU A 127 -18.86 10.78 -1.84
CA LEU A 127 -17.68 10.18 -1.20
C LEU A 127 -17.97 8.76 -0.69
N ASP A 128 -19.17 8.52 -0.14
CA ASP A 128 -19.61 7.18 0.27
C ASP A 128 -19.69 6.24 -0.95
N ARG A 129 -20.21 6.73 -2.08
CA ARG A 129 -20.25 5.98 -3.35
C ARG A 129 -18.83 5.64 -3.85
N LEU A 130 -17.91 6.60 -3.80
CA LEU A 130 -16.52 6.39 -4.21
C LEU A 130 -15.79 5.39 -3.29
N ALA A 131 -16.06 5.44 -1.98
CA ALA A 131 -15.55 4.43 -1.04
C ALA A 131 -16.07 3.04 -1.39
N GLY A 132 -17.38 2.90 -1.63
CA GLY A 132 -17.98 1.65 -2.09
C GLY A 132 -17.35 1.13 -3.38
N GLN A 133 -17.11 2.01 -4.36
CA GLN A 133 -16.42 1.63 -5.60
C GLN A 133 -15.02 1.04 -5.33
N VAL A 134 -14.23 1.65 -4.46
CA VAL A 134 -12.89 1.13 -4.12
C VAL A 134 -12.98 -0.19 -3.36
N VAL A 135 -13.98 -0.35 -2.47
CA VAL A 135 -14.26 -1.64 -1.80
C VAL A 135 -14.58 -2.72 -2.82
N ASP A 136 -15.43 -2.43 -3.81
CA ASP A 136 -15.80 -3.38 -4.87
C ASP A 136 -14.58 -3.75 -5.75
N GLU A 137 -13.69 -2.78 -6.04
CA GLU A 137 -12.47 -2.98 -6.83
C GLU A 137 -11.40 -3.80 -6.09
N THR A 138 -11.29 -3.66 -4.76
CA THR A 138 -10.14 -4.14 -3.97
C THR A 138 -10.47 -5.19 -2.92
N GLY A 139 -11.73 -5.27 -2.50
CA GLY A 139 -12.17 -6.08 -1.37
C GLY A 139 -11.75 -5.51 0.01
N LEU A 140 -11.14 -4.32 0.06
CA LEU A 140 -10.63 -3.73 1.29
C LEU A 140 -11.57 -2.65 1.82
N PRO A 141 -11.93 -2.66 3.11
CA PRO A 141 -12.80 -1.64 3.70
C PRO A 141 -12.15 -0.26 3.67
N VAL A 142 -12.82 0.71 3.05
CA VAL A 142 -12.42 2.12 3.02
C VAL A 142 -13.39 2.93 3.86
N VAL A 143 -12.89 3.58 4.91
CA VAL A 143 -13.68 4.32 5.90
C VAL A 143 -13.37 5.82 5.83
N PRO A 144 -14.09 6.61 5.01
CA PRO A 144 -13.88 8.06 4.94
C PRO A 144 -14.55 8.77 6.10
N THR A 145 -13.77 9.45 6.93
CA THR A 145 -14.25 10.37 7.96
C THR A 145 -14.25 11.79 7.39
N LEU A 146 -15.45 12.37 7.23
CA LEU A 146 -15.59 13.72 6.69
C LEU A 146 -15.41 14.75 7.79
N VAL A 147 -14.56 15.74 7.53
CA VAL A 147 -14.25 16.83 8.46
C VAL A 147 -14.22 18.16 7.74
N THR A 148 -14.48 19.23 8.49
CA THR A 148 -14.31 20.60 8.01
C THR A 148 -13.15 21.27 8.76
N PRO A 149 -12.61 22.41 8.25
CA PRO A 149 -11.61 23.18 8.98
C PRO A 149 -12.06 23.57 10.40
N ARG A 150 -13.37 23.76 10.61
CA ARG A 150 -13.94 24.06 11.94
C ARG A 150 -13.85 22.87 12.90
N ASP A 151 -14.02 21.65 12.39
CA ASP A 151 -13.91 20.44 13.21
C ASP A 151 -12.47 20.21 13.62
N LEU A 152 -11.51 20.46 12.73
CA LEU A 152 -10.09 20.39 13.01
C LEU A 152 -9.64 21.45 14.03
N ALA A 153 -10.20 22.65 13.98
CA ALA A 153 -9.90 23.76 14.90
C ALA A 153 -10.40 23.52 16.34
N ARG A 154 -11.37 22.62 16.56
CA ARG A 154 -11.88 22.29 17.89
C ARG A 154 -10.88 21.57 18.79
N GLY A 155 -9.79 21.07 18.21
CA GLY A 155 -8.78 20.29 18.92
C GLY A 155 -9.28 18.91 19.38
N GLY A 156 -8.41 18.15 20.04
CA GLY A 156 -8.75 16.83 20.56
C GLY A 156 -7.80 15.74 20.07
N SER A 157 -8.13 14.49 20.33
CA SER A 157 -7.30 13.34 19.93
C SER A 157 -7.30 13.09 18.43
N PHE A 158 -8.42 13.34 17.75
CA PHE A 158 -8.57 13.09 16.32
C PHE A 158 -7.70 14.04 15.46
N PRO A 159 -7.71 15.38 15.62
CA PRO A 159 -6.79 16.27 14.91
C PRO A 159 -5.32 15.90 15.11
N ARG A 160 -4.92 15.51 16.32
CA ARG A 160 -3.54 15.03 16.59
C ARG A 160 -3.19 13.75 15.84
N ALA A 161 -4.14 12.82 15.70
CA ALA A 161 -3.94 11.61 14.90
C ALA A 161 -3.73 11.94 13.41
N LEU A 162 -4.36 13.00 12.91
CA LEU A 162 -4.19 13.46 11.52
C LEU A 162 -2.85 14.18 11.28
N GLU A 163 -2.26 14.82 12.30
CA GLU A 163 -0.92 15.44 12.19
C GLU A 163 0.17 14.40 11.88
N ALA A 164 0.00 13.17 12.37
CA ALA A 164 0.88 12.04 12.08
C ALA A 164 0.50 11.28 10.80
N GLY A 165 -0.58 11.68 10.11
CA GLY A 165 -1.09 11.03 8.92
C GLY A 165 -0.31 11.37 7.65
N GLU A 166 -0.45 10.53 6.64
CA GLU A 166 0.11 10.74 5.29
C GLU A 166 -0.89 11.52 4.43
N VAL A 167 -0.49 12.69 3.91
CA VAL A 167 -1.30 13.46 2.98
C VAL A 167 -1.25 12.80 1.61
N LEU A 168 -2.40 12.30 1.13
CA LEU A 168 -2.53 11.65 -0.17
C LEU A 168 -2.95 12.64 -1.26
N TYR A 169 -3.73 13.65 -0.90
CA TYR A 169 -4.18 14.71 -1.79
C TYR A 169 -4.34 16.02 -1.03
N GLU A 170 -3.95 17.12 -1.65
CA GLU A 170 -4.21 18.48 -1.19
C GLU A 170 -4.39 19.41 -2.37
N ARG A 171 -5.53 20.12 -2.38
CA ARG A 171 -5.83 21.13 -3.40
C ARG A 171 -5.05 22.41 -3.10
N SER A 172 -4.25 22.86 -4.06
CA SER A 172 -3.51 24.13 -4.05
C SER A 172 -4.46 25.32 -4.08
#